data_1914b36af0cfd36c867f0d6f967e9257
#
_entry.id   1914b36af0cfd36c867f0d6f967e9257
#
_cell.length_a   1.000
_cell.length_b   1.000
_cell.length_c   1.000
_cell.angle_alpha   90.00
_cell.angle_beta   90.00
_cell.angle_gamma   90.00
#
_symmetry.space_group_name_H-M   'P 1'
#
loop_
_entity.id
_entity.type
_entity.pdbx_description
1 polymer ?
#
loop_
_entity_poly.entity_id
_entity_poly.type
_entity_poly.pdbx_seq_one_letter_code
_entity_poly.pdbx_strand_id
1 'polypeptide(L)'
;MHRRTLLKSGAAAVAAAAMARPLGAIAAEPSGQAKWRTFEVTTKVEVNKPSGVTRAWMPMPLMPDTDYQKSLGQSWTGNVANTRVYRDEKYGAGIFYAEWPAGEAAPVAELTTRFATRDRAVDLSAPGNPAPEDKATLKKYLSGTKFIPTDGIVRKQALEATKGAATDVDKARAIYEWIVENTFRDPKTRGCGLGDIKALLETGYLGGKCADLNALFVGMARSVGIPARDIYGVRVADSAEYKSLGKSGDITKAQHCRAEFYAASHGWVPVDPADVRKLVLEENGGTPLTDPKVQKARVKLFGAFEMNWLGYNYAADLKLPNSPRDSIAFFMYPQAETANERRDSLDPDSVRYRLTSREITG
;
A
#
# COMPACT_ATOMS: atom_id res chain seq x y z
N MET A 1 30.66 -71.75 -30.65
CA MET A 1 29.93 -71.03 -31.71
C MET A 1 28.60 -70.55 -31.18
N HIS A 2 28.45 -69.30 -30.76
CA HIS A 2 27.16 -68.64 -30.58
C HIS A 2 27.38 -67.17 -30.59
N ARG A 3 26.91 -66.51 -31.62
CA ARG A 3 26.88 -65.04 -31.79
C ARG A 3 25.85 -64.43 -30.88
N ARG A 4 26.22 -63.47 -30.04
CA ARG A 4 25.30 -62.60 -29.30
C ARG A 4 25.11 -61.28 -30.03
N THR A 5 23.91 -61.07 -30.49
CA THR A 5 23.45 -59.82 -31.09
C THR A 5 23.17 -58.78 -30.01
N LEU A 6 23.81 -57.61 -30.04
CA LEU A 6 23.53 -56.49 -29.19
C LEU A 6 22.40 -55.64 -29.82
N LEU A 7 21.29 -55.55 -29.16
CA LEU A 7 20.24 -54.60 -29.47
C LEU A 7 20.59 -53.25 -28.81
N LYS A 8 20.80 -52.22 -29.62
CA LYS A 8 20.90 -50.84 -29.18
C LYS A 8 19.49 -50.23 -29.08
N SER A 9 19.04 -49.99 -27.86
CA SER A 9 17.80 -49.24 -27.59
C SER A 9 18.14 -47.75 -27.58
N GLY A 10 17.74 -47.01 -28.60
CA GLY A 10 17.78 -45.55 -28.63
C GLY A 10 16.60 -44.98 -27.82
N ALA A 11 16.87 -44.29 -26.72
CA ALA A 11 15.90 -43.49 -26.01
C ALA A 11 15.77 -42.12 -26.71
N ALA A 12 14.67 -41.87 -27.38
CA ALA A 12 14.30 -40.57 -27.89
C ALA A 12 13.76 -39.71 -26.71
N ALA A 13 14.53 -38.72 -26.28
CA ALA A 13 14.05 -37.71 -25.38
C ALA A 13 13.12 -36.73 -26.12
N VAL A 14 11.84 -36.82 -25.87
CA VAL A 14 10.86 -35.81 -26.32
C VAL A 14 10.97 -34.64 -25.38
N ALA A 15 11.61 -33.54 -25.83
CA ALA A 15 11.58 -32.26 -25.18
C ALA A 15 10.19 -31.63 -25.38
N ALA A 16 9.37 -31.68 -24.36
CA ALA A 16 8.10 -30.92 -24.32
C ALA A 16 8.45 -29.44 -24.11
N ALA A 17 8.49 -28.67 -25.19
CA ALA A 17 8.51 -27.22 -25.14
C ALA A 17 7.12 -26.76 -24.65
N ALA A 18 7.03 -26.41 -23.36
CA ALA A 18 5.87 -25.72 -22.84
C ALA A 18 5.83 -24.30 -23.48
N MET A 19 5.04 -24.17 -24.53
CA MET A 19 4.69 -22.86 -25.06
C MET A 19 3.85 -22.14 -24.00
N ALA A 20 4.45 -21.22 -23.26
CA ALA A 20 3.72 -20.24 -22.48
C ALA A 20 2.83 -19.44 -23.44
N ARG A 21 1.54 -19.71 -23.43
CA ARG A 21 0.56 -18.86 -24.09
C ARG A 21 0.61 -17.49 -23.39
N PRO A 22 0.76 -16.37 -24.14
CA PRO A 22 0.58 -15.06 -23.55
C PRO A 22 -0.86 -15.01 -23.00
N LEU A 23 -1.03 -14.80 -21.70
CA LEU A 23 -2.28 -14.42 -21.10
C LEU A 23 -2.72 -13.14 -21.83
N GLY A 24 -3.72 -13.25 -22.70
CA GLY A 24 -4.29 -12.11 -23.40
C GLY A 24 -4.59 -11.02 -22.38
N ALA A 25 -4.09 -9.82 -22.62
CA ALA A 25 -4.44 -8.65 -21.84
C ALA A 25 -5.95 -8.47 -21.91
N ILE A 26 -6.65 -8.92 -20.87
CA ILE A 26 -8.04 -8.52 -20.66
C ILE A 26 -7.91 -7.06 -20.25
N ALA A 27 -8.16 -6.16 -21.20
CA ALA A 27 -8.25 -4.74 -20.93
C ALA A 27 -9.29 -4.57 -19.81
N ALA A 28 -8.89 -3.91 -18.73
CA ALA A 28 -9.86 -3.40 -17.77
C ALA A 28 -10.83 -2.54 -18.56
N GLU A 29 -12.14 -2.80 -18.47
CA GLU A 29 -13.14 -2.01 -19.17
C GLU A 29 -12.85 -0.54 -18.90
N PRO A 30 -12.73 0.34 -19.94
CA PRO A 30 -12.54 1.76 -19.73
C PRO A 30 -13.71 2.24 -18.89
N SER A 31 -13.45 2.71 -17.69
CA SER A 31 -14.45 3.22 -16.78
C SER A 31 -15.18 4.36 -17.45
N GLY A 32 -16.38 4.12 -17.96
CA GLY A 32 -17.34 5.20 -18.08
C GLY A 32 -17.31 5.91 -16.73
N GLN A 33 -17.16 7.24 -16.72
CA GLN A 33 -16.75 8.04 -15.55
C GLN A 33 -17.25 7.44 -14.22
N ALA A 34 -16.36 6.77 -13.48
CA ALA A 34 -16.73 6.12 -12.25
C ALA A 34 -17.39 7.15 -11.32
N LYS A 35 -18.56 6.80 -10.79
CA LYS A 35 -19.37 7.71 -9.98
C LYS A 35 -18.63 8.07 -8.70
N TRP A 36 -18.57 9.36 -8.38
CA TRP A 36 -18.05 9.83 -7.11
C TRP A 36 -18.93 9.34 -5.95
N ARG A 37 -18.28 8.81 -4.92
CA ARG A 37 -18.90 8.43 -3.64
C ARG A 37 -18.32 9.33 -2.56
N THR A 38 -19.15 9.79 -1.64
CA THR A 38 -18.73 10.67 -0.53
C THR A 38 -18.78 9.92 0.78
N PHE A 39 -17.72 10.07 1.56
CA PHE A 39 -17.57 9.41 2.86
C PHE A 39 -17.20 10.41 3.95
N GLU A 40 -17.56 10.03 5.17
CA GLU A 40 -17.09 10.64 6.40
C GLU A 40 -16.34 9.58 7.20
N VAL A 41 -15.12 9.91 7.61
CA VAL A 41 -14.29 9.09 8.49
C VAL A 41 -14.03 9.86 9.76
N THR A 42 -14.36 9.28 10.90
CA THR A 42 -14.05 9.81 12.22
C THR A 42 -12.95 8.98 12.86
N THR A 43 -11.87 9.64 13.27
CA THR A 43 -10.75 9.07 14.01
C THR A 43 -10.72 9.64 15.41
N LYS A 44 -11.01 8.83 16.41
CA LYS A 44 -10.90 9.19 17.83
C LYS A 44 -9.62 8.60 18.40
N VAL A 45 -8.85 9.40 19.14
CA VAL A 45 -7.61 8.99 19.83
C VAL A 45 -7.71 9.32 21.30
N GLU A 46 -7.37 8.35 22.14
CA GLU A 46 -7.30 8.45 23.61
C GLU A 46 -5.91 7.99 24.03
N VAL A 47 -5.15 8.85 24.71
CA VAL A 47 -3.80 8.51 25.19
C VAL A 47 -3.88 8.06 26.64
N ASN A 48 -3.57 6.80 26.88
CA ASN A 48 -3.61 6.22 28.22
C ASN A 48 -2.35 6.57 29.03
N LYS A 49 -2.49 6.71 30.34
CA LYS A 49 -1.39 6.99 31.26
C LYS A 49 -0.47 8.12 30.75
N PRO A 50 -1.02 9.32 30.49
CA PRO A 50 -0.23 10.44 29.99
C PRO A 50 0.84 10.84 31.00
N SER A 51 1.97 11.36 30.50
CA SER A 51 3.09 11.82 31.33
C SER A 51 3.70 13.07 30.70
N GLY A 52 3.65 14.17 31.43
CA GLY A 52 4.07 15.48 30.92
C GLY A 52 3.24 15.96 29.72
N VAL A 53 3.84 16.76 28.85
CA VAL A 53 3.17 17.20 27.62
C VAL A 53 2.87 16.00 26.73
N THR A 54 1.61 15.86 26.35
CA THR A 54 1.13 14.76 25.49
C THR A 54 0.80 15.31 24.09
N ARG A 55 1.15 14.57 23.06
CA ARG A 55 0.91 14.93 21.66
C ARG A 55 0.29 13.79 20.90
N ALA A 56 -0.56 14.12 19.94
CA ALA A 56 -1.08 13.15 18.97
C ALA A 56 -1.05 13.72 17.56
N TRP A 57 -0.88 12.82 16.59
CA TRP A 57 -0.91 13.12 15.16
C TRP A 57 -1.83 12.14 14.46
N MET A 58 -2.73 12.65 13.64
CA MET A 58 -3.65 11.84 12.84
C MET A 58 -3.42 12.13 11.35
N PRO A 59 -3.32 11.10 10.49
CA PRO A 59 -3.20 11.30 9.07
C PRO A 59 -4.49 11.92 8.50
N MET A 60 -4.33 12.82 7.55
CA MET A 60 -5.42 13.49 6.84
C MET A 60 -5.52 12.95 5.41
N PRO A 61 -6.67 13.13 4.73
CA PRO A 61 -6.83 12.77 3.33
C PRO A 61 -5.74 13.35 2.45
N LEU A 62 -5.40 12.66 1.34
CA LEU A 62 -4.47 13.16 0.32
C LEU A 62 -4.78 14.62 -0.06
N MET A 63 -3.74 15.43 -0.09
CA MET A 63 -3.77 16.81 -0.58
C MET A 63 -2.53 17.07 -1.46
N PRO A 64 -2.66 17.71 -2.63
CA PRO A 64 -3.90 18.22 -3.25
C PRO A 64 -4.84 17.10 -3.73
N ASP A 65 -6.02 17.51 -4.18
CA ASP A 65 -6.97 16.61 -4.83
C ASP A 65 -6.33 15.84 -5.99
N THR A 66 -6.76 14.62 -6.18
CA THR A 66 -6.39 13.78 -7.31
C THR A 66 -7.58 13.57 -8.25
N ASP A 67 -7.36 12.90 -9.37
CA ASP A 67 -8.43 12.50 -10.29
C ASP A 67 -9.39 11.45 -9.69
N TYR A 68 -9.03 10.82 -8.58
CA TYR A 68 -9.80 9.76 -7.91
C TYR A 68 -10.16 10.04 -6.44
N GLN A 69 -9.62 11.09 -5.83
CA GLN A 69 -9.93 11.47 -4.45
C GLN A 69 -9.91 12.97 -4.27
N LYS A 70 -10.91 13.51 -3.56
CA LYS A 70 -11.05 14.94 -3.21
C LYS A 70 -11.27 15.09 -1.72
N SER A 71 -10.58 16.04 -1.08
CA SER A 71 -10.85 16.45 0.28
C SER A 71 -12.02 17.45 0.31
N LEU A 72 -13.01 17.18 1.16
CA LEU A 72 -14.23 18.02 1.26
C LEU A 72 -14.31 18.77 2.61
N GLY A 73 -13.27 18.64 3.43
CA GLY A 73 -13.17 19.35 4.70
C GLY A 73 -12.97 18.44 5.91
N GLN A 74 -12.70 19.07 7.02
CA GLN A 74 -12.47 18.41 8.31
C GLN A 74 -13.00 19.26 9.48
N SER A 75 -13.28 18.58 10.57
CA SER A 75 -13.61 19.17 11.88
C SER A 75 -13.00 18.33 12.98
N TRP A 76 -12.85 18.88 14.14
CA TRP A 76 -12.33 18.15 15.30
C TRP A 76 -12.98 18.61 16.59
N THR A 77 -12.98 17.72 17.58
CA THR A 77 -13.44 17.92 18.95
C THR A 77 -12.47 17.27 19.93
N GLY A 78 -12.68 17.50 21.22
CA GLY A 78 -11.88 16.92 22.31
C GLY A 78 -11.48 17.97 23.33
N ASN A 79 -10.72 17.54 24.34
CA ASN A 79 -10.17 18.42 25.39
C ASN A 79 -8.78 18.97 25.05
N VAL A 80 -8.54 19.21 23.75
CA VAL A 80 -7.23 19.59 23.21
C VAL A 80 -6.92 21.05 23.54
N ALA A 81 -5.74 21.34 24.08
CA ALA A 81 -5.32 22.71 24.36
C ALA A 81 -4.81 23.44 23.10
N ASN A 82 -4.06 22.71 22.23
CA ASN A 82 -3.53 23.26 21.00
C ASN A 82 -3.79 22.30 19.83
N THR A 83 -4.32 22.84 18.74
CA THR A 83 -4.50 22.07 17.50
C THR A 83 -3.85 22.80 16.32
N ARG A 84 -3.32 22.05 15.38
CA ARG A 84 -2.80 22.59 14.12
C ARG A 84 -2.89 21.55 13.02
N VAL A 85 -3.11 22.01 11.80
CA VAL A 85 -2.93 21.21 10.60
C VAL A 85 -1.58 21.57 10.00
N TYR A 86 -0.72 20.56 9.86
CA TYR A 86 0.57 20.69 9.17
C TYR A 86 0.50 20.01 7.81
N ARG A 87 1.38 20.44 6.94
CA ARG A 87 1.69 19.78 5.68
C ARG A 87 3.18 19.49 5.63
N ASP A 88 3.55 18.23 5.49
CA ASP A 88 4.94 17.82 5.33
C ASP A 88 5.54 18.40 4.04
N GLU A 89 6.72 18.99 4.13
CA GLU A 89 7.36 19.68 3.00
C GLU A 89 7.82 18.71 1.90
N LYS A 90 8.25 17.50 2.26
CA LYS A 90 8.82 16.53 1.33
C LYS A 90 7.76 15.81 0.50
N TYR A 91 6.69 15.34 1.15
CA TYR A 91 5.66 14.51 0.53
C TYR A 91 4.29 15.19 0.45
N GLY A 92 4.13 16.34 1.10
CA GLY A 92 2.86 17.04 1.19
C GLY A 92 1.84 16.35 2.09
N ALA A 93 2.27 15.45 2.97
CA ALA A 93 1.39 14.72 3.86
C ALA A 93 0.64 15.66 4.80
N GLY A 94 -0.70 15.57 4.82
CA GLY A 94 -1.54 16.29 5.76
C GLY A 94 -1.49 15.63 7.14
N ILE A 95 -1.26 16.43 8.19
CA ILE A 95 -1.08 15.97 9.56
C ILE A 95 -1.95 16.84 10.47
N PHE A 96 -2.98 16.28 11.07
CA PHE A 96 -3.66 16.91 12.19
C PHE A 96 -2.86 16.69 13.46
N TYR A 97 -2.53 17.77 14.15
CA TYR A 97 -1.77 17.79 15.39
C TYR A 97 -2.65 18.23 16.55
N ALA A 98 -2.55 17.50 17.66
CA ALA A 98 -3.18 17.81 18.93
C ALA A 98 -2.15 17.78 20.07
N GLU A 99 -2.22 18.74 21.00
CA GLU A 99 -1.34 18.81 22.15
C GLU A 99 -2.12 19.12 23.43
N TRP A 100 -1.74 18.45 24.50
CA TRP A 100 -2.25 18.63 25.86
C TRP A 100 -1.12 19.02 26.80
N PRO A 101 -1.38 19.93 27.76
CA PRO A 101 -0.40 20.32 28.76
C PRO A 101 -0.07 19.17 29.72
N ALA A 102 1.02 19.30 30.43
CA ALA A 102 1.31 18.43 31.55
C ALA A 102 0.17 18.49 32.59
N GLY A 103 -0.27 17.34 33.08
CA GLY A 103 -1.37 17.24 34.03
C GLY A 103 -2.75 16.93 33.44
N GLU A 104 -2.91 16.96 32.10
CA GLU A 104 -4.15 16.43 31.50
C GLU A 104 -4.21 14.91 31.72
N ALA A 105 -5.23 14.46 32.45
CA ALA A 105 -5.34 13.07 32.88
C ALA A 105 -5.94 12.15 31.81
N ALA A 106 -6.73 12.69 30.89
CA ALA A 106 -7.45 11.93 29.87
C ALA A 106 -7.41 12.63 28.50
N PRO A 107 -6.26 12.71 27.86
CA PRO A 107 -6.11 13.34 26.55
C PRO A 107 -6.96 12.65 25.50
N VAL A 108 -7.90 13.39 24.90
CA VAL A 108 -8.82 12.89 23.86
C VAL A 108 -8.90 13.89 22.72
N ALA A 109 -8.74 13.41 21.49
CA ALA A 109 -9.03 14.15 20.27
C ALA A 109 -9.83 13.29 19.29
N GLU A 110 -10.77 13.91 18.61
CA GLU A 110 -11.55 13.30 17.56
C GLU A 110 -11.47 14.17 16.31
N LEU A 111 -11.01 13.58 15.20
CA LEU A 111 -10.90 14.20 13.89
C LEU A 111 -11.93 13.56 12.96
N THR A 112 -12.82 14.36 12.42
CA THR A 112 -13.76 13.95 11.37
C THR A 112 -13.32 14.55 10.04
N THR A 113 -13.14 13.70 9.02
CA THR A 113 -12.77 14.13 7.66
C THR A 113 -13.85 13.69 6.68
N ARG A 114 -14.20 14.59 5.74
CA ARG A 114 -15.07 14.28 4.59
C ARG A 114 -14.26 14.28 3.33
N PHE A 115 -14.51 13.31 2.47
CA PHE A 115 -13.85 13.20 1.18
C PHE A 115 -14.76 12.51 0.17
N ALA A 116 -14.48 12.75 -1.11
CA ALA A 116 -15.09 12.00 -2.20
C ALA A 116 -14.03 11.16 -2.88
N THR A 117 -14.44 9.99 -3.39
CA THR A 117 -13.56 9.08 -4.10
C THR A 117 -14.32 8.38 -5.23
N ARG A 118 -13.60 7.93 -6.25
CA ARG A 118 -14.14 7.14 -7.38
C ARG A 118 -13.13 6.11 -7.83
N ASP A 119 -13.60 4.98 -8.35
CA ASP A 119 -12.74 3.92 -8.86
C ASP A 119 -11.76 4.45 -9.90
N ARG A 120 -10.55 3.90 -9.86
CA ARG A 120 -9.44 4.28 -10.73
C ARG A 120 -8.97 3.08 -11.54
N ALA A 121 -8.85 3.28 -12.84
CA ALA A 121 -8.25 2.32 -13.75
C ALA A 121 -7.39 3.05 -14.79
N VAL A 122 -6.28 2.43 -15.16
CA VAL A 122 -5.38 2.87 -16.24
C VAL A 122 -5.39 1.80 -17.31
N ASP A 123 -5.74 2.20 -18.53
CA ASP A 123 -5.68 1.28 -19.68
C ASP A 123 -4.21 1.03 -20.05
N LEU A 124 -3.80 -0.22 -19.95
CA LEU A 124 -2.43 -0.66 -20.26
C LEU A 124 -2.36 -1.40 -21.61
N SER A 125 -3.43 -1.45 -22.38
CA SER A 125 -3.49 -2.15 -23.67
C SER A 125 -2.71 -1.44 -24.77
N ALA A 126 -2.61 -0.09 -24.68
CA ALA A 126 -1.86 0.75 -25.60
C ALA A 126 -1.24 1.93 -24.86
N PRO A 127 -0.11 2.47 -25.34
CA PRO A 127 0.47 3.69 -24.79
C PRO A 127 -0.52 4.86 -24.87
N GLY A 128 -0.73 5.53 -23.75
CA GLY A 128 -1.45 6.80 -23.68
C GLY A 128 -0.51 8.02 -23.89
N ASN A 129 -1.04 9.20 -23.67
CA ASN A 129 -0.26 10.45 -23.68
C ASN A 129 -0.62 11.29 -22.44
N PRO A 130 -0.29 10.80 -21.22
CA PRO A 130 -0.55 11.56 -20.00
C PRO A 130 0.31 12.83 -19.97
N ALA A 131 -0.16 13.85 -19.21
CA ALA A 131 0.69 14.99 -18.91
C ALA A 131 1.99 14.51 -18.22
N PRO A 132 3.17 15.02 -18.60
CA PRO A 132 4.42 14.65 -17.97
C PRO A 132 4.42 14.98 -16.47
N GLU A 133 4.94 14.08 -15.67
CA GLU A 133 5.15 14.34 -14.25
C GLU A 133 6.39 15.23 -14.03
N ASP A 134 6.38 16.00 -12.96
CA ASP A 134 7.50 16.83 -12.57
C ASP A 134 8.76 16.00 -12.28
N LYS A 135 9.91 16.44 -12.84
CA LYS A 135 11.19 15.73 -12.71
C LYS A 135 11.68 15.59 -11.26
N ALA A 136 11.44 16.59 -10.41
CA ALA A 136 11.80 16.51 -8.99
C ALA A 136 10.94 15.46 -8.27
N THR A 137 9.67 15.38 -8.62
CA THR A 137 8.75 14.33 -8.13
C THR A 137 9.21 12.94 -8.56
N LEU A 138 9.54 12.73 -9.84
CA LEU A 138 10.06 11.45 -10.31
C LEU A 138 11.38 11.07 -9.62
N LYS A 139 12.31 12.03 -9.47
CA LYS A 139 13.57 11.82 -8.75
C LYS A 139 13.33 11.43 -7.28
N LYS A 140 12.36 12.08 -6.60
CA LYS A 140 11.96 11.75 -5.23
C LYS A 140 11.52 10.28 -5.12
N TYR A 141 10.69 9.81 -6.05
CA TYR A 141 10.14 8.46 -6.03
C TYR A 141 11.03 7.40 -6.73
N LEU A 142 12.23 7.78 -7.15
CA LEU A 142 13.34 6.87 -7.48
C LEU A 142 14.30 6.67 -6.29
N SER A 143 14.28 7.57 -5.32
CA SER A 143 15.20 7.51 -4.19
C SER A 143 14.82 6.44 -3.19
N GLY A 144 15.82 5.75 -2.63
CA GLY A 144 15.63 4.85 -1.50
C GLY A 144 15.24 5.58 -0.22
N THR A 145 14.69 4.84 0.74
CA THR A 145 14.37 5.28 2.10
C THR A 145 14.96 4.28 3.09
N LYS A 146 14.87 4.58 4.40
CA LYS A 146 15.47 3.73 5.44
C LYS A 146 15.04 2.26 5.33
N PHE A 147 13.74 2.00 5.10
CA PHE A 147 13.19 0.64 5.03
C PHE A 147 12.99 0.13 3.59
N ILE A 148 13.14 1.01 2.60
CA ILE A 148 12.99 0.68 1.19
C ILE A 148 14.27 1.08 0.44
N PRO A 149 15.40 0.37 0.67
CA PRO A 149 16.62 0.60 -0.08
C PRO A 149 16.46 0.16 -1.55
N THR A 150 17.28 0.73 -2.43
CA THR A 150 17.22 0.47 -3.88
C THR A 150 18.50 -0.20 -4.43
N ASP A 151 19.35 -0.64 -3.55
CA ASP A 151 20.65 -1.30 -3.84
C ASP A 151 20.73 -2.70 -3.22
N GLY A 152 21.91 -3.28 -3.21
CA GLY A 152 22.20 -4.55 -2.56
C GLY A 152 21.28 -5.68 -3.00
N ILE A 153 20.72 -6.40 -2.03
CA ILE A 153 19.85 -7.56 -2.27
C ILE A 153 18.57 -7.19 -3.01
N VAL A 154 18.01 -5.96 -2.75
CA VAL A 154 16.78 -5.48 -3.41
C VAL A 154 17.02 -5.33 -4.91
N ARG A 155 18.14 -4.68 -5.31
CA ARG A 155 18.51 -4.52 -6.71
C ARG A 155 18.80 -5.88 -7.38
N LYS A 156 19.51 -6.76 -6.68
CA LYS A 156 19.80 -8.11 -7.19
C LYS A 156 18.50 -8.85 -7.52
N GLN A 157 17.55 -8.87 -6.57
CA GLN A 157 16.26 -9.53 -6.75
C GLN A 157 15.43 -8.89 -7.87
N ALA A 158 15.42 -7.56 -7.95
CA ALA A 158 14.68 -6.84 -8.99
C ALA A 158 15.23 -7.14 -10.41
N LEU A 159 16.55 -7.16 -10.57
CA LEU A 159 17.19 -7.51 -11.86
C LEU A 159 16.86 -8.93 -12.28
N GLU A 160 16.82 -9.88 -11.34
CA GLU A 160 16.42 -11.25 -11.65
C GLU A 160 14.95 -11.34 -12.05
N ALA A 161 14.06 -10.70 -11.31
CA ALA A 161 12.64 -10.69 -11.60
C ALA A 161 12.30 -10.02 -12.94
N THR A 162 13.08 -9.01 -13.35
CA THR A 162 12.84 -8.24 -14.59
C THR A 162 13.63 -8.72 -15.81
N LYS A 163 14.31 -9.86 -15.71
CA LYS A 163 15.10 -10.40 -16.80
C LYS A 163 14.24 -10.65 -18.04
N GLY A 164 14.62 -10.03 -19.14
CA GLY A 164 13.90 -10.12 -20.42
C GLY A 164 12.73 -9.14 -20.58
N ALA A 165 12.37 -8.37 -19.55
CA ALA A 165 11.35 -7.33 -19.66
C ALA A 165 11.90 -6.11 -20.44
N ALA A 166 11.16 -5.65 -21.44
CA ALA A 166 11.62 -4.60 -22.35
C ALA A 166 11.24 -3.19 -21.87
N THR A 167 9.99 -2.98 -21.50
CA THR A 167 9.45 -1.66 -21.11
C THR A 167 9.35 -1.52 -19.59
N ASP A 168 9.15 -0.30 -19.11
CA ASP A 168 8.92 -0.06 -17.68
C ASP A 168 7.64 -0.73 -17.19
N VAL A 169 6.59 -0.80 -18.01
CA VAL A 169 5.36 -1.53 -17.70
C VAL A 169 5.63 -3.04 -17.60
N ASP A 170 6.43 -3.61 -18.53
CA ASP A 170 6.79 -5.03 -18.47
C ASP A 170 7.63 -5.36 -17.23
N LYS A 171 8.59 -4.50 -16.88
CA LYS A 171 9.40 -4.66 -15.67
C LYS A 171 8.53 -4.57 -14.39
N ALA A 172 7.65 -3.58 -14.33
CA ALA A 172 6.73 -3.43 -13.19
C ALA A 172 5.80 -4.64 -13.07
N ARG A 173 5.29 -5.17 -14.20
CA ARG A 173 4.48 -6.39 -14.21
C ARG A 173 5.30 -7.60 -13.75
N ALA A 174 6.52 -7.75 -14.22
CA ALA A 174 7.39 -8.86 -13.82
C ALA A 174 7.68 -8.84 -12.30
N ILE A 175 7.89 -7.66 -11.71
CA ILE A 175 8.05 -7.49 -10.26
C ILE A 175 6.75 -7.83 -9.52
N TYR A 176 5.61 -7.32 -10.00
CA TYR A 176 4.30 -7.60 -9.42
C TYR A 176 4.01 -9.11 -9.41
N GLU A 177 4.21 -9.77 -10.54
CA GLU A 177 4.00 -11.21 -10.69
C GLU A 177 4.97 -12.00 -9.80
N TRP A 178 6.24 -11.59 -9.74
CA TRP A 178 7.20 -12.23 -8.84
C TRP A 178 6.76 -12.16 -7.37
N ILE A 179 6.27 -11.00 -6.92
CA ILE A 179 5.76 -10.84 -5.55
C ILE A 179 4.53 -11.73 -5.32
N VAL A 180 3.57 -11.72 -6.26
CA VAL A 180 2.38 -12.56 -6.18
C VAL A 180 2.72 -14.03 -6.08
N GLU A 181 3.72 -14.52 -6.82
CA GLU A 181 4.10 -15.94 -6.82
C GLU A 181 4.97 -16.36 -5.61
N ASN A 182 5.86 -15.49 -5.16
CA ASN A 182 6.92 -15.87 -4.22
C ASN A 182 6.69 -15.42 -2.79
N THR A 183 5.69 -14.55 -2.53
CA THR A 183 5.40 -14.07 -1.18
C THR A 183 4.10 -14.68 -0.65
N PHE A 184 3.80 -14.43 0.60
CA PHE A 184 2.51 -14.80 1.18
C PHE A 184 2.06 -13.78 2.24
N ARG A 185 0.73 -13.67 2.43
CA ARG A 185 0.18 -12.91 3.53
C ARG A 185 0.34 -13.69 4.83
N ASP A 186 1.10 -13.15 5.77
CA ASP A 186 1.30 -13.74 7.09
C ASP A 186 0.31 -13.16 8.11
N PRO A 187 -0.64 -13.96 8.63
CA PRO A 187 -1.61 -13.49 9.63
C PRO A 187 -0.95 -13.06 10.94
N LYS A 188 0.25 -13.57 11.26
CA LYS A 188 1.00 -13.24 12.48
C LYS A 188 1.70 -11.90 12.44
N THR A 189 1.89 -11.33 11.25
CA THR A 189 2.48 -9.99 11.10
C THR A 189 1.65 -8.96 11.87
N ARG A 190 2.30 -8.19 12.74
CA ARG A 190 1.66 -7.16 13.56
C ARG A 190 1.25 -5.95 12.71
N GLY A 191 0.02 -5.47 12.88
CA GLY A 191 -0.51 -4.37 12.09
C GLY A 191 -0.46 -4.65 10.59
N CYS A 192 0.10 -3.73 9.81
CA CYS A 192 0.31 -3.87 8.37
C CYS A 192 1.73 -4.32 7.98
N GLY A 193 2.59 -4.61 8.96
CA GLY A 193 4.00 -4.90 8.78
C GLY A 193 4.88 -3.67 9.00
N LEU A 194 6.19 -3.84 8.82
CA LEU A 194 7.19 -2.79 9.02
C LEU A 194 7.62 -2.12 7.71
N GLY A 195 7.47 -2.82 6.58
CA GLY A 195 7.96 -2.37 5.29
C GLY A 195 9.48 -2.44 5.14
N ASP A 196 10.17 -3.24 5.98
CA ASP A 196 11.62 -3.46 5.87
C ASP A 196 11.90 -4.55 4.82
N ILE A 197 11.99 -4.11 3.58
CA ILE A 197 12.14 -5.01 2.43
C ILE A 197 13.52 -5.66 2.35
N LYS A 198 14.55 -5.02 2.95
CA LYS A 198 15.88 -5.62 3.01
C LYS A 198 15.87 -6.82 3.96
N ALA A 199 15.36 -6.66 5.16
CA ALA A 199 15.23 -7.75 6.13
C ALA A 199 14.35 -8.89 5.58
N LEU A 200 13.25 -8.56 4.89
CA LEU A 200 12.38 -9.55 4.24
C LEU A 200 13.15 -10.44 3.26
N LEU A 201 13.97 -9.84 2.38
CA LEU A 201 14.76 -10.56 1.39
C LEU A 201 15.96 -11.30 1.99
N GLU A 202 16.67 -10.70 2.97
CA GLU A 202 17.85 -11.30 3.61
C GLU A 202 17.50 -12.52 4.45
N THR A 203 16.37 -12.52 5.12
CA THR A 203 15.90 -13.67 5.90
C THR A 203 15.36 -14.81 5.04
N GLY A 204 14.97 -14.51 3.81
CA GLY A 204 14.27 -15.47 2.94
C GLY A 204 12.86 -15.81 3.41
N TYR A 205 12.38 -15.24 4.51
CA TYR A 205 10.99 -15.37 4.96
C TYR A 205 10.14 -14.29 4.28
N LEU A 206 9.52 -14.66 3.16
CA LEU A 206 8.78 -13.72 2.30
C LEU A 206 7.31 -13.56 2.72
N GLY A 207 7.02 -13.73 3.99
CA GLY A 207 5.71 -13.52 4.59
C GLY A 207 5.57 -12.10 5.14
N GLY A 208 4.40 -11.48 4.93
CA GLY A 208 4.13 -10.13 5.43
C GLY A 208 2.70 -9.68 5.19
N LYS A 209 2.43 -8.41 5.45
CA LYS A 209 1.16 -7.77 5.11
C LYS A 209 1.37 -6.65 4.08
N CYS A 210 0.39 -5.75 3.97
CA CYS A 210 0.38 -4.77 2.89
C CYS A 210 1.62 -3.84 2.90
N ALA A 211 2.09 -3.39 4.06
CA ALA A 211 3.26 -2.52 4.14
C ALA A 211 4.56 -3.25 3.73
N ASP A 212 4.64 -4.56 3.96
CA ASP A 212 5.81 -5.36 3.55
C ASP A 212 5.80 -5.64 2.04
N LEU A 213 4.66 -6.15 1.53
CA LEU A 213 4.57 -6.64 0.15
C LEU A 213 4.48 -5.50 -0.88
N ASN A 214 3.78 -4.40 -0.56
CA ASN A 214 3.72 -3.25 -1.45
C ASN A 214 5.02 -2.44 -1.41
N ALA A 215 5.67 -2.28 -0.24
CA ALA A 215 6.99 -1.69 -0.15
C ALA A 215 8.05 -2.49 -0.93
N LEU A 216 7.94 -3.83 -0.95
CA LEU A 216 8.83 -4.68 -1.76
C LEU A 216 8.66 -4.37 -3.25
N PHE A 217 7.42 -4.22 -3.74
CA PHE A 217 7.16 -3.76 -5.10
C PHE A 217 7.83 -2.40 -5.37
N VAL A 218 7.61 -1.44 -4.48
CA VAL A 218 8.15 -0.07 -4.62
C VAL A 218 9.69 -0.08 -4.66
N GLY A 219 10.35 -0.80 -3.77
CA GLY A 219 11.81 -0.87 -3.71
C GLY A 219 12.41 -1.55 -4.93
N MET A 220 11.83 -2.67 -5.37
CA MET A 220 12.26 -3.38 -6.57
C MET A 220 12.07 -2.52 -7.82
N ALA A 221 10.93 -1.84 -7.98
CA ALA A 221 10.68 -0.95 -9.12
C ALA A 221 11.69 0.21 -9.17
N ARG A 222 11.91 0.90 -8.05
CA ARG A 222 12.90 1.98 -7.94
C ARG A 222 14.31 1.51 -8.29
N SER A 223 14.70 0.31 -7.85
CA SER A 223 16.05 -0.23 -8.07
C SER A 223 16.37 -0.54 -9.53
N VAL A 224 15.35 -0.68 -10.39
CA VAL A 224 15.48 -0.86 -11.85
C VAL A 224 15.11 0.40 -12.64
N GLY A 225 15.02 1.55 -11.96
CA GLY A 225 14.84 2.86 -12.60
C GLY A 225 13.38 3.28 -12.80
N ILE A 226 12.42 2.59 -12.22
CA ILE A 226 10.99 2.93 -12.32
C ILE A 226 10.58 3.72 -11.07
N PRO A 227 10.15 5.01 -11.20
CA PRO A 227 9.62 5.74 -10.06
C PRO A 227 8.39 5.03 -9.50
N ALA A 228 8.39 4.78 -8.19
CA ALA A 228 7.29 4.09 -7.52
C ALA A 228 7.08 4.63 -6.10
N ARG A 229 5.85 4.53 -5.59
CA ARG A 229 5.49 5.04 -4.26
C ARG A 229 4.44 4.17 -3.59
N ASP A 230 4.53 4.04 -2.28
CA ASP A 230 3.42 3.57 -1.46
C ASP A 230 2.40 4.68 -1.26
N ILE A 231 1.14 4.30 -1.12
CA ILE A 231 0.05 5.18 -0.70
C ILE A 231 -0.53 4.58 0.57
N TYR A 232 -0.36 5.25 1.68
CA TYR A 232 -0.88 4.82 2.98
C TYR A 232 -2.31 5.28 3.17
N GLY A 233 -3.18 4.41 3.71
CA GLY A 233 -4.59 4.72 3.83
C GLY A 233 -5.40 3.71 4.65
N VAL A 234 -6.71 3.76 4.51
CA VAL A 234 -7.66 2.89 5.23
C VAL A 234 -8.85 2.52 4.34
N ARG A 235 -9.36 1.30 4.45
CA ARG A 235 -10.62 0.90 3.81
C ARG A 235 -11.78 1.58 4.52
N VAL A 236 -12.77 2.03 3.75
CA VAL A 236 -13.90 2.83 4.24
C VAL A 236 -15.26 2.26 3.90
N ALA A 237 -15.30 1.28 2.99
CA ALA A 237 -16.53 0.61 2.57
C ALA A 237 -16.26 -0.86 2.23
N ASP A 238 -17.32 -1.64 2.15
CA ASP A 238 -17.25 -3.00 1.65
C ASP A 238 -16.82 -2.98 0.18
N SER A 239 -16.14 -4.04 -0.27
CA SER A 239 -15.79 -4.20 -1.66
C SER A 239 -16.97 -4.77 -2.45
N ALA A 240 -17.15 -4.27 -3.66
CA ALA A 240 -18.19 -4.77 -4.56
C ALA A 240 -17.91 -6.20 -5.07
N GLU A 241 -16.63 -6.61 -5.13
CA GLU A 241 -16.23 -7.87 -5.75
C GLU A 241 -15.64 -8.88 -4.76
N TYR A 242 -14.92 -8.41 -3.72
CA TYR A 242 -14.13 -9.29 -2.86
C TYR A 242 -14.35 -8.94 -1.38
N LYS A 243 -15.06 -9.82 -0.67
CA LYS A 243 -15.41 -9.59 0.74
C LYS A 243 -14.19 -9.28 1.61
N SER A 244 -13.07 -9.96 1.38
CA SER A 244 -11.83 -9.75 2.13
C SER A 244 -11.15 -8.40 1.86
N LEU A 245 -11.50 -7.71 0.76
CA LEU A 245 -10.91 -6.41 0.39
C LEU A 245 -11.75 -5.21 0.79
N GLY A 246 -12.81 -5.41 1.58
CA GLY A 246 -13.68 -4.36 2.07
C GLY A 246 -13.77 -4.31 3.59
N LYS A 247 -14.22 -3.17 4.13
CA LYS A 247 -14.61 -2.96 5.52
C LYS A 247 -15.38 -1.66 5.65
N SER A 248 -16.56 -1.73 6.26
CA SER A 248 -17.43 -0.58 6.54
C SER A 248 -17.72 -0.45 8.03
N GLY A 249 -18.30 0.66 8.46
CA GLY A 249 -18.66 0.95 9.83
C GLY A 249 -17.45 1.12 10.74
N ASP A 250 -17.15 0.16 11.59
CA ASP A 250 -15.92 0.14 12.39
C ASP A 250 -14.73 -0.32 11.53
N ILE A 251 -13.89 0.63 11.17
CA ILE A 251 -12.72 0.44 10.31
C ILE A 251 -11.41 0.55 11.08
N THR A 252 -11.44 0.41 12.40
CA THR A 252 -10.26 0.58 13.29
C THR A 252 -9.10 -0.34 12.93
N LYS A 253 -9.37 -1.51 12.32
CA LYS A 253 -8.34 -2.47 11.88
C LYS A 253 -8.28 -2.62 10.36
N ALA A 254 -8.74 -1.61 9.62
CA ALA A 254 -8.85 -1.65 8.17
C ALA A 254 -7.77 -0.83 7.44
N GLN A 255 -6.69 -0.46 8.13
CA GLN A 255 -5.55 0.18 7.48
C GLN A 255 -5.02 -0.69 6.35
N HIS A 256 -4.70 -0.03 5.25
CA HIS A 256 -4.18 -0.68 4.06
C HIS A 256 -3.36 0.31 3.23
N CYS A 257 -2.14 -0.06 2.88
CA CYS A 257 -1.36 0.68 1.89
C CYS A 257 -1.51 0.03 0.53
N ARG A 258 -1.32 0.81 -0.52
CA ARG A 258 -1.29 0.43 -1.93
C ARG A 258 -0.02 0.97 -2.55
N ALA A 259 0.28 0.59 -3.79
CA ALA A 259 1.44 1.11 -4.50
C ALA A 259 1.06 1.65 -5.87
N GLU A 260 1.90 2.55 -6.38
CA GLU A 260 1.86 3.05 -7.75
C GLU A 260 3.26 3.05 -8.33
N PHE A 261 3.36 2.84 -9.64
CA PHE A 261 4.57 3.12 -10.40
C PHE A 261 4.28 4.11 -11.52
N TYR A 262 5.31 4.83 -11.95
CA TYR A 262 5.20 5.77 -13.05
C TYR A 262 5.79 5.18 -14.34
N ALA A 263 5.00 5.22 -15.40
CA ALA A 263 5.45 4.95 -16.75
C ALA A 263 5.15 6.17 -17.63
N ALA A 264 6.13 6.65 -18.40
CA ALA A 264 5.96 7.86 -19.22
C ALA A 264 4.77 7.78 -20.18
N SER A 265 4.45 6.58 -20.64
CA SER A 265 3.31 6.32 -21.54
C SER A 265 1.94 6.24 -20.85
N HIS A 266 1.88 6.14 -19.50
CA HIS A 266 0.61 5.88 -18.79
C HIS A 266 0.43 6.78 -17.56
N GLY A 267 1.46 7.55 -17.15
CA GLY A 267 1.47 8.27 -15.88
C GLY A 267 1.63 7.35 -14.69
N TRP A 268 1.01 7.70 -13.57
CA TRP A 268 0.98 6.86 -12.35
C TRP A 268 -0.01 5.72 -12.50
N VAL A 269 0.47 4.49 -12.43
CA VAL A 269 -0.28 3.25 -12.59
C VAL A 269 -0.48 2.59 -11.23
N PRO A 270 -1.71 2.32 -10.79
CA PRO A 270 -1.99 1.66 -9.53
C PRO A 270 -1.63 0.17 -9.57
N VAL A 271 -1.08 -0.35 -8.45
CA VAL A 271 -0.79 -1.78 -8.28
C VAL A 271 -0.98 -2.22 -6.83
N ASP A 272 -1.45 -3.45 -6.62
CA ASP A 272 -1.63 -3.99 -5.27
C ASP A 272 -1.38 -5.51 -5.20
N PRO A 273 -0.13 -5.97 -5.22
CA PRO A 273 0.19 -7.38 -5.07
C PRO A 273 -0.20 -7.93 -3.69
N ALA A 274 -0.22 -7.08 -2.65
CA ALA A 274 -0.58 -7.48 -1.30
C ALA A 274 -2.05 -7.89 -1.18
N ASP A 275 -2.95 -7.25 -1.94
CA ASP A 275 -4.36 -7.62 -1.95
C ASP A 275 -4.61 -8.94 -2.68
N VAL A 276 -3.83 -9.27 -3.70
CA VAL A 276 -3.89 -10.62 -4.31
C VAL A 276 -3.54 -11.68 -3.26
N ARG A 277 -2.47 -11.47 -2.50
CA ARG A 277 -2.07 -12.41 -1.43
C ARG A 277 -3.06 -12.42 -0.26
N LYS A 278 -3.77 -11.31 -0.03
CA LYS A 278 -4.86 -11.25 0.93
C LYS A 278 -6.05 -12.11 0.52
N LEU A 279 -6.43 -12.07 -0.76
CA LEU A 279 -7.48 -12.95 -1.30
C LEU A 279 -7.13 -14.44 -1.10
N VAL A 280 -5.89 -14.82 -1.41
CA VAL A 280 -5.43 -16.20 -1.22
C VAL A 280 -5.60 -16.67 0.22
N LEU A 281 -5.34 -15.83 1.20
CA LEU A 281 -5.45 -16.21 2.62
C LEU A 281 -6.87 -16.08 3.18
N GLU A 282 -7.58 -15.01 2.85
CA GLU A 282 -8.76 -14.57 3.61
C GLU A 282 -10.09 -14.74 2.85
N GLU A 283 -10.07 -14.79 1.50
CA GLU A 283 -11.32 -14.92 0.75
C GLU A 283 -11.87 -16.33 0.93
N ASN A 284 -13.14 -16.43 1.34
CA ASN A 284 -13.84 -17.70 1.60
C ASN A 284 -13.10 -18.66 2.57
N GLY A 285 -12.24 -18.14 3.47
CA GLY A 285 -11.47 -18.97 4.41
C GLY A 285 -10.20 -19.57 3.82
N GLY A 286 -9.75 -19.05 2.68
CA GLY A 286 -8.57 -19.48 1.94
C GLY A 286 -8.91 -19.92 0.52
N THR A 287 -8.24 -19.35 -0.46
CA THR A 287 -8.51 -19.60 -1.89
C THR A 287 -7.18 -19.78 -2.62
N PRO A 288 -6.96 -20.89 -3.36
CA PRO A 288 -5.71 -21.10 -4.08
C PRO A 288 -5.38 -19.97 -5.06
N LEU A 289 -4.09 -19.70 -5.26
CA LEU A 289 -3.66 -18.70 -6.22
C LEU A 289 -4.17 -18.97 -7.64
N THR A 290 -4.37 -20.24 -7.97
CA THR A 290 -4.89 -20.67 -9.28
C THR A 290 -6.41 -20.51 -9.45
N ASP A 291 -7.12 -20.15 -8.39
CA ASP A 291 -8.57 -19.95 -8.46
C ASP A 291 -8.93 -18.82 -9.44
N PRO A 292 -9.95 -19.00 -10.31
CA PRO A 292 -10.34 -17.99 -11.29
C PRO A 292 -10.68 -16.62 -10.69
N LYS A 293 -11.24 -16.57 -9.46
CA LYS A 293 -11.55 -15.33 -8.76
C LYS A 293 -10.28 -14.59 -8.36
N VAL A 294 -9.26 -15.31 -7.87
CA VAL A 294 -7.95 -14.76 -7.52
C VAL A 294 -7.21 -14.31 -8.79
N GLN A 295 -7.26 -15.09 -9.87
CA GLN A 295 -6.64 -14.71 -11.15
C GLN A 295 -7.30 -13.46 -11.76
N LYS A 296 -8.62 -13.30 -11.65
CA LYS A 296 -9.31 -12.07 -12.05
C LYS A 296 -8.82 -10.87 -11.25
N ALA A 297 -8.69 -11.01 -9.93
CA ALA A 297 -8.14 -9.95 -9.07
C ALA A 297 -6.68 -9.64 -9.40
N ARG A 298 -5.85 -10.66 -9.64
CA ARG A 298 -4.44 -10.51 -10.05
C ARG A 298 -4.31 -9.67 -11.32
N VAL A 299 -5.17 -9.88 -12.31
CA VAL A 299 -5.18 -9.03 -13.52
C VAL A 299 -5.64 -7.61 -13.19
N LYS A 300 -6.74 -7.46 -12.45
CA LYS A 300 -7.36 -6.16 -12.13
C LYS A 300 -6.43 -5.28 -11.28
N LEU A 301 -5.79 -5.85 -10.26
CA LEU A 301 -4.96 -5.12 -9.30
C LEU A 301 -3.58 -4.71 -9.85
N PHE A 302 -3.32 -4.96 -11.11
CA PHE A 302 -2.26 -4.33 -11.88
C PHE A 302 -2.87 -3.37 -12.90
N GLY A 303 -3.14 -2.16 -12.47
CA GLY A 303 -3.71 -1.08 -13.28
C GLY A 303 -4.99 -0.47 -12.71
N ALA A 304 -5.62 -1.07 -11.66
CA ALA A 304 -6.86 -0.54 -11.11
C ALA A 304 -6.94 -0.63 -9.58
N PHE A 305 -7.64 0.34 -8.98
CA PHE A 305 -8.08 0.34 -7.59
C PHE A 305 -9.59 0.49 -7.52
N GLU A 306 -10.24 -0.37 -6.74
CA GLU A 306 -11.57 -0.08 -6.20
C GLU A 306 -11.42 0.95 -5.08
N MET A 307 -12.11 2.07 -5.19
CA MET A 307 -11.97 3.18 -4.25
C MET A 307 -12.96 3.12 -3.09
N ASN A 308 -13.13 1.96 -2.51
CA ASN A 308 -13.67 1.71 -1.18
C ASN A 308 -12.63 2.04 -0.08
N TRP A 309 -11.78 3.03 -0.34
CA TRP A 309 -10.53 3.30 0.39
C TRP A 309 -10.22 4.80 0.40
N LEU A 310 -9.68 5.29 1.52
CA LEU A 310 -9.18 6.63 1.73
C LEU A 310 -7.66 6.63 1.73
N GLY A 311 -7.03 7.30 0.76
CA GLY A 311 -5.59 7.57 0.75
C GLY A 311 -5.26 8.78 1.63
N TYR A 312 -4.23 8.62 2.47
CA TYR A 312 -3.74 9.66 3.35
C TYR A 312 -2.50 10.36 2.78
N ASN A 313 -1.45 9.62 2.47
CA ASN A 313 -0.18 10.21 2.06
C ASN A 313 0.75 9.19 1.39
N TYR A 314 1.88 9.71 0.86
CA TYR A 314 2.98 8.94 0.26
C TYR A 314 4.27 9.00 1.10
N ALA A 315 4.16 9.42 2.37
CA ALA A 315 5.32 9.78 3.16
C ALA A 315 6.09 8.56 3.69
N ALA A 316 7.39 8.58 3.50
CA ALA A 316 8.33 7.66 4.12
C ALA A 316 9.37 8.44 4.93
N ASP A 317 9.87 7.84 6.01
CA ASP A 317 10.80 8.46 6.95
C ASP A 317 10.30 9.84 7.45
N LEU A 318 8.99 9.90 7.77
CA LEU A 318 8.30 11.15 8.12
C LEU A 318 8.71 11.64 9.51
N LYS A 319 9.20 12.88 9.59
CA LYS A 319 9.38 13.59 10.85
C LYS A 319 8.06 14.23 11.27
N LEU A 320 7.52 13.79 12.40
CA LEU A 320 6.31 14.38 12.96
C LEU A 320 6.59 15.81 13.48
N PRO A 321 5.76 16.80 13.17
CA PRO A 321 5.96 18.17 13.63
C PRO A 321 5.93 18.23 15.16
N ASN A 322 6.81 19.05 15.75
CA ASN A 322 7.00 19.21 17.20
C ASN A 322 7.39 17.92 17.96
N SER A 323 7.69 16.82 17.27
CA SER A 323 8.22 15.62 17.92
C SER A 323 9.73 15.76 18.14
N PRO A 324 10.23 15.53 19.38
CA PRO A 324 11.66 15.44 19.64
C PRO A 324 12.29 14.12 19.18
N ARG A 325 11.48 13.16 18.72
CA ARG A 325 11.88 11.78 18.43
C ARG A 325 12.19 11.57 16.96
N ASP A 326 12.74 10.40 16.63
CA ASP A 326 13.06 10.00 15.25
C ASP A 326 11.85 9.96 14.35
N SER A 327 12.11 10.00 13.04
CA SER A 327 11.11 9.80 11.99
C SER A 327 10.41 8.45 12.13
N ILE A 328 9.17 8.39 11.67
CA ILE A 328 8.41 7.16 11.52
C ILE A 328 8.56 6.62 10.09
N ALA A 329 8.52 5.30 9.92
CA ALA A 329 8.70 4.65 8.63
C ALA A 329 7.62 5.09 7.63
N PHE A 330 6.38 5.13 8.08
CA PHE A 330 5.20 5.54 7.30
C PHE A 330 4.10 6.09 8.23
N PHE A 331 3.16 6.84 7.66
CA PHE A 331 2.10 7.50 8.44
C PHE A 331 0.71 7.02 7.99
N MET A 332 0.25 5.93 8.60
CA MET A 332 -1.05 5.31 8.32
C MET A 332 -1.89 5.15 9.59
N TYR A 333 -1.25 5.06 10.74
CA TYR A 333 -1.88 4.98 12.05
C TYR A 333 -1.82 6.33 12.75
N PRO A 334 -2.81 6.70 13.60
CA PRO A 334 -2.62 7.76 14.57
C PRO A 334 -1.35 7.51 15.38
N GLN A 335 -0.58 8.55 15.65
CA GLN A 335 0.61 8.52 16.47
C GLN A 335 0.38 9.29 17.75
N ALA A 336 1.02 8.91 18.84
CA ALA A 336 1.00 9.67 20.08
C ALA A 336 2.35 9.64 20.78
N GLU A 337 2.65 10.71 21.53
CA GLU A 337 3.84 10.83 22.36
C GLU A 337 3.47 11.44 23.70
N THR A 338 4.18 11.00 24.74
CA THR A 338 4.24 11.66 26.05
C THR A 338 5.62 12.26 26.22
N ALA A 339 5.89 12.93 27.35
CA ALA A 339 7.23 13.46 27.62
C ALA A 339 8.32 12.38 27.50
N ASN A 340 8.04 11.16 27.90
CA ASN A 340 9.03 10.09 28.06
C ASN A 340 9.21 9.21 26.82
N GLU A 341 8.14 8.99 26.04
CA GLU A 341 8.18 8.01 24.95
C GLU A 341 7.18 8.30 23.82
N ARG A 342 7.48 7.75 22.63
CA ARG A 342 6.47 7.53 21.61
C ARG A 342 5.65 6.31 21.99
N ARG A 343 4.34 6.46 21.97
CA ARG A 343 3.42 5.40 22.28
C ARG A 343 3.28 4.44 21.11
N ASP A 344 3.08 3.16 21.41
CA ASP A 344 2.84 2.16 20.39
C ASP A 344 1.38 2.22 19.92
N SER A 345 1.17 2.66 18.69
CA SER A 345 -0.16 2.78 18.07
C SER A 345 -0.89 1.44 17.87
N LEU A 346 -0.18 0.31 18.01
CA LEU A 346 -0.74 -1.03 17.90
C LEU A 346 -0.98 -1.69 19.28
N ASP A 347 -0.72 -0.95 20.36
CA ASP A 347 -1.00 -1.35 21.73
C ASP A 347 -2.15 -0.50 22.30
N PRO A 348 -3.37 -1.06 22.44
CA PRO A 348 -4.53 -0.32 22.93
C PRO A 348 -4.43 0.08 24.42
N ASP A 349 -3.51 -0.51 25.20
CA ASP A 349 -3.23 -0.11 26.57
C ASP A 349 -2.32 1.13 26.63
N SER A 350 -1.65 1.45 25.55
CA SER A 350 -0.78 2.61 25.38
C SER A 350 -1.52 3.77 24.69
N VAL A 351 -2.07 3.50 23.51
CA VAL A 351 -2.90 4.44 22.74
C VAL A 351 -4.15 3.70 22.25
N ARG A 352 -5.29 4.16 22.67
CA ARG A 352 -6.54 3.66 22.12
C ARG A 352 -7.00 4.59 21.01
N TYR A 353 -7.21 4.04 19.81
CA TYR A 353 -7.89 4.78 18.76
C TYR A 353 -9.02 3.95 18.15
N ARG A 354 -9.99 4.66 17.62
CA ARG A 354 -11.12 4.09 16.90
C ARG A 354 -11.35 4.88 15.61
N LEU A 355 -11.50 4.14 14.50
CA LEU A 355 -11.89 4.71 13.22
C LEU A 355 -13.27 4.18 12.83
N THR A 356 -14.15 5.09 12.44
CA THR A 356 -15.46 4.74 11.89
C THR A 356 -15.64 5.41 10.53
N SER A 357 -16.34 4.74 9.63
CA SER A 357 -16.70 5.30 8.33
C SER A 357 -18.19 5.19 8.07
N ARG A 358 -18.71 6.18 7.36
CA ARG A 358 -20.07 6.13 6.78
C ARG A 358 -20.06 6.75 5.38
N GLU A 359 -20.79 6.17 4.48
CA GLU A 359 -21.07 6.78 3.18
C GLU A 359 -22.14 7.85 3.36
N ILE A 360 -21.92 9.01 2.76
CA ILE A 360 -22.87 10.11 2.75
C ILE A 360 -23.60 10.02 1.41
N THR A 361 -24.85 9.57 1.44
CA THR A 361 -25.75 9.64 0.29
C THR A 361 -26.24 11.06 0.17
N GLY A 362 -25.95 11.73 -0.95
CA GLY A 362 -26.47 13.04 -1.32
C GLY A 362 -27.92 12.99 -1.73
#